data_eab094f7c5c73025d5b170797adad906
#
_entry.id   eab094f7c5c73025d5b170797adad906
#
_cell.length_a   1.000
_cell.length_b   1.000
_cell.length_c   1.000
_cell.angle_alpha   90.00
_cell.angle_beta   90.00
_cell.angle_gamma   90.00
#
_symmetry.space_group_name_H-M   'P 1'
#
loop_
_entity.id
_entity.type
_entity.pdbx_description
1 polymer ?
#
loop_
_entity_poly.entity_id
_entity_poly.type
_entity_poly.pdbx_seq_one_letter_code
_entity_poly.pdbx_strand_id
1 'polypeptide(L)'
;ITPVQNKALREKNSVRGNLADNLHPFYKSIMKEYITDGVDYLSADGKQRFKADEFYKQIKKDIEEGAKKLPVLVKGEKTGWVVAQVSPTHLRLTLVDGGYLAPMDRKVKVTLNNLAVKKVSDILDGTSYSVKDSSFDVTVPCGMFRFIDIELQKPFM
;
A
#
# COMPACT_ATOMS: atom_id res chain seq x y z
N ILE A 1 16.08 16.09 0.81
CA ILE A 1 16.10 16.61 2.20
C ILE A 1 17.39 16.12 2.86
N THR A 2 18.21 17.03 3.37
CA THR A 2 19.44 16.68 4.07
C THR A 2 19.15 15.97 5.40
N PRO A 3 20.09 15.19 5.97
CA PRO A 3 19.91 14.55 7.28
C PRO A 3 19.52 15.54 8.37
N VAL A 4 20.09 16.75 8.35
CA VAL A 4 19.79 17.82 9.31
C VAL A 4 18.36 18.32 9.14
N GLN A 5 17.90 18.54 7.91
CA GLN A 5 16.52 18.95 7.61
C GLN A 5 15.52 17.85 7.98
N ASN A 6 15.86 16.59 7.75
CA ASN A 6 15.01 15.46 8.13
C ASN A 6 14.87 15.35 9.65
N LYS A 7 15.96 15.53 10.40
CA LYS A 7 15.95 15.57 11.86
C LYS A 7 15.10 16.75 12.36
N ALA A 8 15.31 17.96 11.83
CA ALA A 8 14.54 19.14 12.20
C ALA A 8 13.03 19.00 11.90
N LEU A 9 12.66 18.35 10.81
CA LEU A 9 11.27 18.06 10.46
C LEU A 9 10.62 17.04 11.43
N ARG A 10 11.38 16.04 11.88
CA ARG A 10 10.91 15.05 12.87
C ARG A 10 10.74 15.69 14.25
N GLU A 11 11.69 16.53 14.66
CA GLU A 11 11.68 17.20 15.97
C GLU A 11 10.58 18.27 16.08
N LYS A 12 10.15 18.85 14.96
CA LYS A 12 9.12 19.92 14.93
C LYS A 12 7.67 19.42 14.89
N ASN A 13 7.38 18.16 15.18
CA ASN A 13 6.02 17.62 15.07
C ASN A 13 5.33 18.02 13.75
N SER A 14 6.06 17.93 12.64
CA SER A 14 5.46 18.20 11.34
C SER A 14 4.35 17.21 11.06
N VAL A 15 3.38 17.61 10.25
CA VAL A 15 2.29 16.72 9.79
C VAL A 15 2.83 15.40 9.22
N ARG A 16 4.02 15.41 8.62
CA ARG A 16 4.73 14.21 8.14
C ARG A 16 5.20 13.29 9.26
N GLY A 17 5.74 13.83 10.35
CA GLY A 17 6.12 13.04 11.52
C GLY A 17 4.90 12.35 12.12
N ASN A 18 3.80 13.07 12.27
CA ASN A 18 2.55 12.54 12.79
C ASN A 18 1.95 11.43 11.91
N LEU A 19 2.04 11.55 10.58
CA LEU A 19 1.60 10.50 9.65
C LEU A 19 2.44 9.23 9.79
N ALA A 20 3.77 9.35 9.91
CA ALA A 20 4.66 8.19 10.07
C ALA A 20 4.41 7.49 11.43
N ASP A 21 4.15 8.26 12.49
CA ASP A 21 3.88 7.72 13.82
C ASP A 21 2.53 7.01 13.91
N ASN A 22 1.56 7.44 13.11
CA ASN A 22 0.22 6.85 13.05
C ASN A 22 0.06 5.72 12.01
N LEU A 23 1.14 5.35 11.31
CA LEU A 23 1.09 4.20 10.42
C LEU A 23 0.81 2.91 11.18
N HIS A 24 -0.06 2.08 10.61
CA HIS A 24 -0.33 0.75 11.13
C HIS A 24 0.99 -0.02 11.35
N PRO A 25 1.15 -0.75 12.49
CA PRO A 25 2.40 -1.46 12.82
C PRO A 25 2.94 -2.36 11.71
N PHE A 26 2.04 -2.98 10.94
CA PHE A 26 2.42 -3.78 9.77
C PHE A 26 3.24 -2.96 8.77
N TYR A 27 2.79 -1.77 8.40
CA TYR A 27 3.52 -0.93 7.44
C TYR A 27 4.85 -0.43 8.01
N LYS A 28 4.89 -0.13 9.31
CA LYS A 28 6.17 0.21 9.99
C LYS A 28 7.18 -0.94 9.89
N SER A 29 6.73 -2.18 9.96
CA SER A 29 7.61 -3.36 9.90
C SER A 29 8.25 -3.62 8.54
N ILE A 30 7.66 -3.10 7.46
CA ILE A 30 8.16 -3.27 6.09
C ILE A 30 8.77 -2.00 5.50
N MET A 31 8.65 -0.86 6.20
CA MET A 31 9.24 0.41 5.76
C MET A 31 10.76 0.34 5.72
N LYS A 32 11.32 0.91 4.67
CA LYS A 32 12.75 1.24 4.60
C LYS A 32 12.92 2.75 4.49
N GLU A 33 13.87 3.27 5.23
CA GLU A 33 14.19 4.69 5.24
C GLU A 33 15.52 4.94 4.55
N TYR A 34 15.53 5.97 3.72
CA TYR A 34 16.73 6.51 3.10
C TYR A 34 16.80 8.00 3.37
N ILE A 35 18.01 8.49 3.48
CA ILE A 35 18.31 9.92 3.67
C ILE A 35 19.18 10.39 2.51
N THR A 36 19.19 11.69 2.24
CA THR A 36 20.10 12.28 1.25
C THR A 36 20.95 13.37 1.89
N ASP A 37 22.21 13.43 1.49
CA ASP A 37 23.12 14.54 1.84
C ASP A 37 23.08 15.69 0.81
N GLY A 38 22.18 15.57 -0.18
CA GLY A 38 22.03 16.54 -1.27
C GLY A 38 22.75 16.14 -2.57
N VAL A 39 23.59 15.10 -2.51
CA VAL A 39 24.33 14.56 -3.66
C VAL A 39 23.98 13.08 -3.85
N ASP A 40 24.10 12.30 -2.79
CA ASP A 40 23.87 10.86 -2.78
C ASP A 40 22.76 10.49 -1.82
N TYR A 41 22.38 9.23 -1.86
CA TYR A 41 21.39 8.61 -0.97
C TYR A 41 22.09 7.62 -0.04
N LEU A 42 21.67 7.60 1.22
CA LEU A 42 22.26 6.76 2.26
C LEU A 42 21.16 5.91 2.90
N SER A 43 21.51 4.69 3.33
CA SER A 43 20.66 3.93 4.23
C SER A 43 20.45 4.68 5.55
N ALA A 44 19.37 4.39 6.27
CA ALA A 44 19.02 5.09 7.53
C ALA A 44 20.15 5.01 8.59
N ASP A 45 20.94 3.92 8.59
CA ASP A 45 22.09 3.71 9.47
C ASP A 45 23.40 4.34 8.94
N GLY A 46 23.32 4.96 7.74
CA GLY A 46 24.46 5.62 7.09
C GLY A 46 25.53 4.70 6.51
N LYS A 47 25.37 3.36 6.61
CA LYS A 47 26.41 2.41 6.20
C LYS A 47 26.49 2.19 4.69
N GLN A 48 25.38 2.35 3.99
CA GLN A 48 25.31 2.18 2.54
C GLN A 48 25.09 3.54 1.87
N ARG A 49 25.84 3.80 0.82
CA ARG A 49 25.74 5.00 0.00
C ARG A 49 25.46 4.60 -1.44
N PHE A 50 24.52 5.27 -2.07
CA PHE A 50 24.07 5.01 -3.43
C PHE A 50 24.13 6.27 -4.27
N LYS A 51 24.67 6.18 -5.47
CA LYS A 51 24.46 7.17 -6.53
C LYS A 51 23.01 7.12 -7.01
N ALA A 52 22.52 8.17 -7.67
CA ALA A 52 21.14 8.27 -8.11
C ALA A 52 20.65 7.04 -8.91
N ASP A 53 21.43 6.53 -9.85
CA ASP A 53 21.08 5.36 -10.65
C ASP A 53 21.04 4.05 -9.86
N GLU A 54 21.96 3.90 -8.90
CA GLU A 54 22.01 2.76 -8.00
C GLU A 54 20.84 2.80 -7.01
N PHE A 55 20.53 3.99 -6.52
CA PHE A 55 19.41 4.21 -5.62
C PHE A 55 18.08 3.88 -6.28
N TYR A 56 17.89 4.24 -7.55
CA TYR A 56 16.69 3.86 -8.29
C TYR A 56 16.51 2.33 -8.37
N LYS A 57 17.59 1.58 -8.64
CA LYS A 57 17.57 0.12 -8.67
C LYS A 57 17.26 -0.46 -7.29
N GLN A 58 17.84 0.11 -6.24
CA GLN A 58 17.60 -0.33 -4.86
C GLN A 58 16.16 -0.09 -4.44
N ILE A 59 15.59 1.09 -4.70
CA ILE A 59 14.18 1.39 -4.40
C ILE A 59 13.24 0.43 -5.15
N LYS A 60 13.50 0.18 -6.43
CA LYS A 60 12.70 -0.75 -7.21
C LYS A 60 12.66 -2.13 -6.56
N LYS A 61 13.83 -2.64 -6.16
CA LYS A 61 13.94 -3.92 -5.45
C LYS A 61 13.18 -3.90 -4.14
N ASP A 62 13.32 -2.84 -3.34
CA ASP A 62 12.64 -2.72 -2.05
C ASP A 62 11.12 -2.66 -2.19
N ILE A 63 10.61 -1.95 -3.20
CA ILE A 63 9.17 -1.92 -3.53
C ILE A 63 8.69 -3.31 -3.92
N GLU A 64 9.41 -4.03 -4.77
CA GLU A 64 9.05 -5.38 -5.20
C GLU A 64 9.06 -6.39 -4.02
N GLU A 65 10.04 -6.29 -3.13
CA GLU A 65 10.10 -7.10 -1.91
C GLU A 65 8.99 -6.74 -0.91
N GLY A 66 8.75 -5.46 -0.72
CA GLY A 66 7.67 -4.96 0.15
C GLY A 66 6.29 -5.37 -0.34
N ALA A 67 6.06 -5.26 -1.66
CA ALA A 67 4.79 -5.66 -2.26
C ALA A 67 4.42 -7.12 -2.01
N LYS A 68 5.41 -8.02 -1.97
CA LYS A 68 5.18 -9.44 -1.65
C LYS A 68 4.68 -9.68 -0.22
N LYS A 69 4.93 -8.73 0.68
CA LYS A 69 4.53 -8.82 2.09
C LYS A 69 3.18 -8.17 2.37
N LEU A 70 2.64 -7.38 1.44
CA LEU A 70 1.34 -6.73 1.62
C LEU A 70 0.23 -7.77 1.80
N PRO A 71 -0.67 -7.59 2.78
CA PRO A 71 -1.78 -8.51 3.00
C PRO A 71 -2.75 -8.51 1.82
N VAL A 72 -2.91 -7.37 1.17
CA VAL A 72 -3.73 -7.19 -0.02
C VAL A 72 -2.88 -6.56 -1.10
N LEU A 73 -2.87 -7.13 -2.28
CA LEU A 73 -2.15 -6.63 -3.46
C LEU A 73 -3.12 -6.51 -4.62
N VAL A 74 -3.14 -5.37 -5.27
CA VAL A 74 -3.98 -5.10 -6.45
C VAL A 74 -3.09 -4.99 -7.69
N LYS A 75 -3.43 -5.73 -8.73
CA LYS A 75 -2.75 -5.69 -10.04
C LYS A 75 -3.78 -5.64 -11.16
N GLY A 76 -3.44 -4.99 -12.24
CA GLY A 76 -4.28 -4.89 -13.42
C GLY A 76 -4.25 -3.50 -14.04
N GLU A 77 -5.40 -3.05 -14.52
CA GLU A 77 -5.55 -1.76 -15.15
C GLU A 77 -5.40 -0.60 -14.14
N LYS A 78 -5.21 0.60 -14.64
CA LYS A 78 -4.83 1.81 -13.87
C LYS A 78 -5.86 2.15 -12.81
N THR A 79 -5.61 1.71 -11.59
CA THR A 79 -6.52 1.86 -10.44
C THR A 79 -5.73 2.31 -9.22
N GLY A 80 -6.16 3.38 -8.58
CA GLY A 80 -5.69 3.77 -7.26
C GLY A 80 -6.29 2.84 -6.20
N TRP A 81 -5.54 2.48 -5.17
CA TRP A 81 -6.05 1.64 -4.09
C TRP A 81 -5.41 1.93 -2.74
N VAL A 82 -6.20 1.69 -1.70
CA VAL A 82 -5.76 1.77 -0.31
C VAL A 82 -6.45 0.69 0.52
N VAL A 83 -5.73 0.16 1.49
CA VAL A 83 -6.27 -0.81 2.46
C VAL A 83 -6.21 -0.20 3.86
N ALA A 84 -7.32 -0.28 4.59
CA ALA A 84 -7.43 0.12 5.98
C ALA A 84 -7.94 -1.04 6.84
N GLN A 85 -7.42 -1.20 8.04
CA GLN A 85 -8.01 -2.07 9.04
C GLN A 85 -9.12 -1.29 9.76
N VAL A 86 -10.37 -1.71 9.59
CA VAL A 86 -11.55 -1.04 10.19
C VAL A 86 -11.99 -1.72 11.48
N SER A 87 -11.61 -2.97 11.68
CA SER A 87 -11.77 -3.71 12.93
C SER A 87 -10.71 -4.84 13.00
N PRO A 88 -10.57 -5.54 14.11
CA PRO A 88 -9.62 -6.67 14.19
C PRO A 88 -9.81 -7.72 13.10
N THR A 89 -11.03 -7.92 12.63
CA THR A 89 -11.38 -8.95 11.63
C THR A 89 -11.86 -8.41 10.30
N HIS A 90 -11.79 -7.10 10.06
CA HIS A 90 -12.22 -6.50 8.82
C HIS A 90 -11.16 -5.58 8.22
N LEU A 91 -10.77 -5.86 6.97
CA LEU A 91 -9.98 -4.96 6.16
C LEU A 91 -10.90 -4.31 5.11
N ARG A 92 -10.72 -3.03 4.89
CA ARG A 92 -11.42 -2.27 3.86
C ARG A 92 -10.48 -1.95 2.72
N LEU A 93 -10.74 -2.51 1.55
CA LEU A 93 -10.05 -2.14 0.31
C LEU A 93 -10.90 -1.12 -0.44
N THR A 94 -10.34 0.06 -0.64
CA THR A 94 -10.91 1.08 -1.53
C THR A 94 -10.18 1.01 -2.86
N LEU A 95 -10.94 0.92 -3.95
CA LEU A 95 -10.45 0.99 -5.33
C LEU A 95 -11.04 2.22 -6.00
N VAL A 96 -10.23 2.97 -6.75
CA VAL A 96 -10.65 4.18 -7.45
C VAL A 96 -10.14 4.12 -8.89
N ASP A 97 -10.98 4.47 -9.86
CA ASP A 97 -10.52 4.61 -11.24
C ASP A 97 -9.40 5.64 -11.33
N GLY A 98 -8.21 5.20 -11.76
CA GLY A 98 -7.02 6.02 -11.97
C GLY A 98 -6.78 6.40 -13.43
N GLY A 99 -7.72 6.09 -14.32
CA GLY A 99 -7.59 6.23 -15.77
C GLY A 99 -8.19 7.50 -16.36
N TYR A 100 -8.03 8.63 -15.71
CA TYR A 100 -8.60 9.93 -16.07
C TYR A 100 -8.56 10.29 -17.57
N LEU A 101 -7.46 10.00 -18.27
CA LEU A 101 -7.30 10.31 -19.69
C LEU A 101 -7.82 9.22 -20.65
N ALA A 102 -8.29 8.09 -20.12
CA ALA A 102 -8.79 6.98 -20.92
C ALA A 102 -10.06 6.42 -20.24
N PRO A 103 -11.23 7.02 -20.49
CA PRO A 103 -12.49 6.61 -19.86
C PRO A 103 -12.86 5.18 -20.23
N MET A 104 -12.81 4.29 -19.27
CA MET A 104 -13.23 2.88 -19.38
C MET A 104 -13.31 2.24 -18.01
N ASP A 105 -14.09 1.18 -17.87
CA ASP A 105 -14.05 0.36 -16.67
C ASP A 105 -12.67 -0.28 -16.48
N ARG A 106 -12.20 -0.38 -15.21
CA ARG A 106 -10.90 -0.96 -14.86
C ARG A 106 -11.07 -2.35 -14.30
N LYS A 107 -10.40 -3.32 -14.93
CA LYS A 107 -10.35 -4.69 -14.43
C LYS A 107 -9.08 -4.91 -13.64
N VAL A 108 -9.25 -5.33 -12.39
CA VAL A 108 -8.13 -5.60 -11.49
C VAL A 108 -8.29 -6.96 -10.83
N LYS A 109 -7.16 -7.58 -10.54
CA LYS A 109 -7.07 -8.78 -9.71
C LYS A 109 -6.58 -8.39 -8.32
N VAL A 110 -7.31 -8.78 -7.31
CA VAL A 110 -6.95 -8.59 -5.91
C VAL A 110 -6.40 -9.91 -5.38
N THR A 111 -5.19 -9.89 -4.82
CA THR A 111 -4.55 -11.03 -4.18
C THR A 111 -4.50 -10.81 -2.67
N LEU A 112 -4.87 -11.83 -1.91
CA LEU A 112 -4.95 -11.84 -0.45
C LEU A 112 -3.82 -12.71 0.10
N ASN A 113 -2.74 -12.09 0.58
CA ASN A 113 -1.55 -12.80 1.02
C ASN A 113 -1.67 -13.18 2.50
N ASN A 114 -1.57 -14.48 2.80
CA ASN A 114 -1.57 -15.01 4.17
C ASN A 114 -2.78 -14.59 5.02
N LEU A 115 -3.91 -14.31 4.39
CA LEU A 115 -5.16 -13.98 5.06
C LEU A 115 -6.10 -15.18 5.10
N ALA A 116 -6.60 -15.53 6.29
CA ALA A 116 -7.68 -16.48 6.45
C ALA A 116 -9.02 -15.75 6.22
N VAL A 117 -9.45 -15.69 4.99
CA VAL A 117 -10.64 -14.94 4.57
C VAL A 117 -11.90 -15.76 4.82
N LYS A 118 -12.93 -15.12 5.38
CA LYS A 118 -14.26 -15.68 5.59
C LYS A 118 -15.22 -15.25 4.49
N LYS A 119 -15.21 -13.94 4.15
CA LYS A 119 -16.11 -13.35 3.16
C LYS A 119 -15.46 -12.13 2.52
N VAL A 120 -15.78 -11.90 1.25
CA VAL A 120 -15.44 -10.66 0.54
C VAL A 120 -16.70 -10.11 -0.11
N SER A 121 -17.01 -8.84 0.12
CA SER A 121 -18.20 -8.20 -0.48
C SER A 121 -17.97 -6.70 -0.70
N ASP A 122 -18.60 -6.18 -1.78
CA ASP A 122 -18.70 -4.73 -1.97
C ASP A 122 -19.83 -4.20 -1.08
N ILE A 123 -19.53 -3.21 -0.27
CA ILE A 123 -20.52 -2.60 0.65
C ILE A 123 -21.43 -1.59 -0.04
N LEU A 124 -21.10 -1.14 -1.26
CA LEU A 124 -21.92 -0.18 -2.00
C LEU A 124 -23.13 -0.85 -2.65
N ASP A 125 -22.94 -2.02 -3.23
CA ASP A 125 -23.98 -2.73 -3.98
C ASP A 125 -24.31 -4.13 -3.45
N GLY A 126 -23.59 -4.58 -2.41
CA GLY A 126 -23.80 -5.91 -1.80
C GLY A 126 -23.22 -7.08 -2.59
N THR A 127 -22.51 -6.82 -3.69
CA THR A 127 -21.89 -7.89 -4.50
C THR A 127 -20.95 -8.72 -3.65
N SER A 128 -21.10 -10.05 -3.68
CA SER A 128 -20.17 -10.99 -3.03
C SER A 128 -19.16 -11.52 -4.04
N TYR A 129 -17.88 -11.54 -3.64
CA TYR A 129 -16.79 -12.04 -4.48
C TYR A 129 -16.38 -13.44 -4.05
N SER A 130 -16.27 -14.34 -5.03
CA SER A 130 -15.74 -15.68 -4.80
C SER A 130 -14.21 -15.63 -4.82
N VAL A 131 -13.57 -15.94 -3.70
CA VAL A 131 -12.11 -16.01 -3.59
C VAL A 131 -11.64 -17.38 -4.06
N LYS A 132 -10.80 -17.41 -5.09
CA LYS A 132 -10.15 -18.62 -5.62
C LYS A 132 -8.63 -18.41 -5.60
N ASP A 133 -7.89 -19.40 -5.13
CA ASP A 133 -6.43 -19.33 -5.05
C ASP A 133 -5.94 -18.01 -4.39
N SER A 134 -6.57 -17.64 -3.28
CA SER A 134 -6.32 -16.39 -2.55
C SER A 134 -6.47 -15.13 -3.40
N SER A 135 -7.31 -15.15 -4.45
CA SER A 135 -7.54 -13.99 -5.30
C SER A 135 -8.98 -13.88 -5.80
N PHE A 136 -9.38 -12.70 -6.22
CA PHE A 136 -10.64 -12.40 -6.88
C PHE A 136 -10.50 -11.23 -7.84
N ASP A 137 -11.39 -11.17 -8.83
CA ASP A 137 -11.39 -10.10 -9.83
C ASP A 137 -12.46 -9.06 -9.48
N VAL A 138 -12.14 -7.78 -9.73
CA VAL A 138 -13.04 -6.66 -9.52
C VAL A 138 -13.05 -5.77 -10.76
N THR A 139 -14.25 -5.32 -11.13
CA THR A 139 -14.41 -4.24 -12.11
C THR A 139 -14.73 -2.95 -11.37
N VAL A 140 -13.88 -1.94 -11.53
CA VAL A 140 -14.10 -0.58 -11.05
C VAL A 140 -14.71 0.21 -12.21
N PRO A 141 -15.95 0.68 -12.11
CA PRO A 141 -16.57 1.44 -13.18
C PRO A 141 -15.83 2.75 -13.46
N CYS A 142 -15.90 3.18 -14.72
CA CYS A 142 -15.29 4.43 -15.17
C CYS A 142 -15.71 5.63 -14.29
N GLY A 143 -14.71 6.37 -13.79
CA GLY A 143 -14.92 7.54 -12.92
C GLY A 143 -15.47 7.23 -11.52
N MET A 144 -15.55 5.96 -11.15
CA MET A 144 -16.15 5.51 -9.91
C MET A 144 -15.12 4.85 -8.96
N PHE A 145 -15.63 4.31 -7.89
CA PHE A 145 -14.86 3.60 -6.88
C PHE A 145 -15.61 2.34 -6.39
N ARG A 146 -14.89 1.47 -5.69
CA ARG A 146 -15.42 0.30 -4.99
C ARG A 146 -14.96 0.29 -3.54
N PHE A 147 -15.82 -0.11 -2.63
CA PHE A 147 -15.51 -0.36 -1.22
C PHE A 147 -15.70 -1.83 -0.91
N ILE A 148 -14.59 -2.55 -0.89
CA ILE A 148 -14.59 -3.99 -0.66
C ILE A 148 -14.30 -4.26 0.81
N ASP A 149 -15.24 -4.91 1.49
CA ASP A 149 -15.05 -5.43 2.83
C ASP A 149 -14.49 -6.86 2.76
N ILE A 150 -13.37 -7.09 3.44
CA ILE A 150 -12.70 -8.38 3.54
C ILE A 150 -12.81 -8.83 4.99
N GLU A 151 -13.77 -9.71 5.25
CA GLU A 151 -13.99 -10.32 6.56
C GLU A 151 -13.03 -11.48 6.77
N LEU A 152 -12.30 -11.47 7.86
CA LEU A 152 -11.31 -12.48 8.21
C LEU A 152 -11.87 -13.46 9.26
N GLN A 153 -11.37 -14.69 9.23
CA GLN A 153 -11.68 -15.72 10.23
C GLN A 153 -10.93 -15.47 11.56
N LYS A 154 -9.82 -14.72 11.51
CA LYS A 154 -8.96 -14.40 12.65
C LYS A 154 -8.60 -12.91 12.60
N PRO A 155 -8.34 -12.28 13.75
CA PRO A 155 -7.84 -10.91 13.78
C PRO A 155 -6.58 -10.75 12.92
N PHE A 156 -6.51 -9.63 12.21
CA PHE A 156 -5.32 -9.19 11.50
C PHE A 156 -4.46 -8.40 12.46
N MET A 157 -3.42 -9.03 12.99
CA MET A 157 -2.42 -8.49 13.95
C MET A 157 -3.04 -7.85 15.21
#